data_fafdb498382a732090ba6ab7bc624a96
#
_entry.id   fafdb498382a732090ba6ab7bc624a96
#
_cell.length_a   1.000
_cell.length_b   1.000
_cell.length_c   1.000
_cell.angle_alpha   90.00
_cell.angle_beta   90.00
_cell.angle_gamma   90.00
#
_symmetry.space_group_name_H-M   'P 1'
#
loop_
_entity.id
_entity.type
_entity.pdbx_description
1 polymer ?
#
loop_
_entity_poly.entity_id
_entity_poly.type
_entity_poly.pdbx_seq_one_letter_code
_entity_poly.pdbx_strand_id
1 'polypeptide(L)'
;MTMSTEKVPMLEEGHRLLEEDAKRLKLERPEIIEAIEVARAHGDLSENAEYHAAKERQGQVEAMIADMEDQLSRALVIDPITLTGDKVVF
;
A
#
# COMPACT_ATOMS: atom_id res chain seq x y z
N MET A 1 -1.74 14.75 -15.39
CA MET A 1 -2.76 14.36 -14.48
C MET A 1 -2.62 14.99 -13.11
N THR A 2 -3.68 15.43 -12.61
CA THR A 2 -3.68 16.15 -11.36
C THR A 2 -3.92 15.20 -10.19
N MET A 3 -3.14 15.37 -9.15
CA MET A 3 -3.42 14.61 -7.95
C MET A 3 -4.66 15.14 -7.27
N SER A 4 -5.48 14.22 -6.83
CA SER A 4 -6.67 14.60 -6.10
C SER A 4 -6.27 15.12 -4.73
N THR A 5 -6.87 16.24 -4.34
CA THR A 5 -6.68 16.77 -3.01
C THR A 5 -7.88 16.49 -2.12
N GLU A 6 -8.84 15.74 -2.64
CA GLU A 6 -10.02 15.43 -1.85
C GLU A 6 -9.67 14.55 -0.68
N LYS A 7 -10.31 14.82 0.43
CA LYS A 7 -10.16 13.96 1.59
C LYS A 7 -10.98 12.70 1.40
N VAL A 8 -10.47 11.62 1.98
CA VAL A 8 -11.14 10.33 1.95
C VAL A 8 -11.59 10.01 3.37
N PRO A 9 -12.89 10.13 3.66
CA PRO A 9 -13.37 9.82 5.01
C PRO A 9 -13.16 8.34 5.31
N MET A 10 -12.68 8.05 6.52
CA MET A 10 -12.57 6.67 6.94
C MET A 10 -12.70 6.59 8.45
N LEU A 11 -13.25 5.46 8.89
CA LEU A 11 -13.32 5.18 10.30
C LEU A 11 -11.92 4.87 10.81
N GLU A 12 -11.75 5.07 12.10
CA GLU A 12 -10.45 4.83 12.73
C GLU A 12 -9.97 3.41 12.48
N GLU A 13 -10.88 2.45 12.58
CA GLU A 13 -10.50 1.06 12.37
C GLU A 13 -10.03 0.82 10.92
N GLY A 14 -10.75 1.38 9.96
CA GLY A 14 -10.34 1.24 8.56
C GLY A 14 -9.00 1.89 8.30
N HIS A 15 -8.78 3.05 8.90
CA HIS A 15 -7.50 3.74 8.74
C HIS A 15 -6.36 2.90 9.31
N ARG A 16 -6.59 2.32 10.50
CA ARG A 16 -5.58 1.48 11.13
C ARG A 16 -5.25 0.26 10.28
N LEU A 17 -6.28 -0.37 9.73
CA LEU A 17 -6.07 -1.54 8.89
C LEU A 17 -5.30 -1.18 7.62
N LEU A 18 -5.61 -0.03 7.05
CA LEU A 18 -4.90 0.40 5.86
C LEU A 18 -3.43 0.66 6.15
N GLU A 19 -3.14 1.27 7.31
CA GLU A 19 -1.77 1.49 7.71
C GLU A 19 -1.03 0.17 7.90
N GLU A 20 -1.69 -0.81 8.52
CA GLU A 20 -1.06 -2.10 8.74
C GLU A 20 -0.80 -2.83 7.44
N ASP A 21 -1.74 -2.75 6.50
CA ASP A 21 -1.56 -3.38 5.21
C ASP A 21 -0.40 -2.74 4.45
N ALA A 22 -0.29 -1.43 4.50
CA ALA A 22 0.81 -0.75 3.83
C ALA A 22 2.14 -1.17 4.43
N LYS A 23 2.21 -1.28 5.75
CA LYS A 23 3.43 -1.72 6.41
C LYS A 23 3.80 -3.14 6.00
N ARG A 24 2.80 -4.02 5.95
CA ARG A 24 3.06 -5.41 5.58
C ARG A 24 3.61 -5.50 4.18
N LEU A 25 3.04 -4.74 3.24
CA LEU A 25 3.52 -4.75 1.88
C LEU A 25 4.93 -4.20 1.78
N LYS A 26 5.24 -3.15 2.56
CA LYS A 26 6.58 -2.60 2.55
C LYS A 26 7.61 -3.60 3.06
N LEU A 27 7.22 -4.46 3.99
CA LEU A 27 8.12 -5.50 4.48
C LEU A 27 8.38 -6.56 3.41
N GLU A 28 7.51 -6.67 2.42
CA GLU A 28 7.72 -7.61 1.35
C GLU A 28 8.80 -7.15 0.37
N ARG A 29 9.08 -5.85 0.33
CA ARG A 29 10.05 -5.32 -0.63
C ARG A 29 11.42 -6.01 -0.55
N PRO A 30 12.06 -6.09 0.61
CA PRO A 30 13.37 -6.73 0.64
C PRO A 30 13.31 -8.20 0.26
N GLU A 31 12.21 -8.87 0.58
CA GLU A 31 12.07 -10.26 0.18
C GLU A 31 11.98 -10.41 -1.34
N ILE A 32 11.28 -9.47 -1.97
CA ILE A 32 11.16 -9.50 -3.42
C ILE A 32 12.51 -9.22 -4.08
N ILE A 33 13.23 -8.24 -3.54
CA ILE A 33 14.55 -7.92 -4.09
C ILE A 33 15.47 -9.13 -3.98
N GLU A 34 15.42 -9.83 -2.86
CA GLU A 34 16.22 -11.03 -2.70
C GLU A 34 15.80 -12.10 -3.70
N ALA A 35 14.49 -12.26 -3.90
CA ALA A 35 14.00 -13.24 -4.86
C ALA A 35 14.48 -12.92 -6.27
N ILE A 36 14.51 -11.64 -6.62
CA ILE A 36 15.00 -11.24 -7.93
C ILE A 36 16.48 -11.58 -8.07
N GLU A 37 17.27 -11.31 -7.03
CA GLU A 37 18.70 -11.59 -7.11
C GLU A 37 18.97 -13.08 -7.19
N VAL A 38 18.24 -13.87 -6.42
CA VAL A 38 18.38 -15.31 -6.48
C VAL A 38 18.02 -15.83 -7.87
N ALA A 39 16.92 -15.32 -8.43
CA ALA A 39 16.50 -15.77 -9.74
C ALA A 39 17.52 -15.39 -10.82
N ARG A 40 18.11 -14.20 -10.70
CA ARG A 40 19.11 -13.78 -11.69
C ARG A 40 20.32 -14.70 -11.68
N ALA A 41 20.65 -15.24 -10.54
CA ALA A 41 21.78 -16.15 -10.44
C ALA A 41 21.56 -17.45 -11.18
N HIS A 42 20.32 -17.74 -11.55
CA HIS A 42 20.01 -18.99 -12.26
C HIS A 42 20.27 -18.88 -13.76
N GLY A 43 20.66 -17.71 -14.28
CA GLY A 43 21.13 -17.61 -15.65
C GLY A 43 20.20 -16.83 -16.55
N ASP A 44 19.83 -17.40 -17.67
CA ASP A 44 19.14 -16.70 -18.76
C ASP A 44 17.87 -16.02 -18.28
N LEU A 45 17.90 -14.69 -18.22
CA LEU A 45 16.77 -13.93 -17.71
C LEU A 45 15.56 -13.97 -18.63
N SER A 46 15.80 -14.11 -19.94
CA SER A 46 14.70 -14.09 -20.88
C SER A 46 13.78 -15.29 -20.76
N GLU A 47 14.29 -16.41 -20.23
CA GLU A 47 13.49 -17.61 -20.05
C GLU A 47 13.37 -18.03 -18.59
N ASN A 48 13.72 -17.12 -17.71
CA ASN A 48 13.74 -17.41 -16.28
C ASN A 48 12.38 -17.03 -15.69
N ALA A 49 11.50 -18.05 -15.54
CA ALA A 49 10.17 -17.81 -15.06
C ALA A 49 10.15 -17.24 -13.64
N GLU A 50 11.11 -17.68 -12.82
CA GLU A 50 11.17 -17.16 -11.44
C GLU A 50 11.53 -15.69 -11.43
N TYR A 51 12.44 -15.28 -12.31
CA TYR A 51 12.82 -13.88 -12.42
C TYR A 51 11.62 -13.04 -12.84
N HIS A 52 10.89 -13.50 -13.87
CA HIS A 52 9.76 -12.74 -14.36
C HIS A 52 8.66 -12.67 -13.33
N ALA A 53 8.42 -13.76 -12.60
CA ALA A 53 7.40 -13.75 -11.56
C ALA A 53 7.75 -12.76 -10.44
N ALA A 54 9.02 -12.73 -10.05
CA ALA A 54 9.45 -11.81 -8.99
C ALA A 54 9.35 -10.37 -9.45
N LYS A 55 9.69 -10.09 -10.70
CA LYS A 55 9.56 -8.73 -11.23
C LYS A 55 8.10 -8.31 -11.30
N GLU A 56 7.24 -9.22 -11.71
CA GLU A 56 5.81 -8.92 -11.75
C GLU A 56 5.28 -8.63 -10.36
N ARG A 57 5.68 -9.45 -9.39
CA ARG A 57 5.24 -9.21 -8.01
C ARG A 57 5.74 -7.88 -7.50
N GLN A 58 6.98 -7.51 -7.85
CA GLN A 58 7.52 -6.23 -7.46
C GLN A 58 6.64 -5.09 -7.96
N GLY A 59 6.26 -5.15 -9.23
CA GLY A 59 5.41 -4.10 -9.77
C GLY A 59 4.07 -4.02 -9.09
N GLN A 60 3.46 -5.18 -8.78
CA GLN A 60 2.19 -5.22 -8.09
C GLN A 60 2.28 -4.62 -6.70
N VAL A 61 3.31 -4.99 -5.96
CA VAL A 61 3.47 -4.51 -4.59
C VAL A 61 3.70 -3.00 -4.59
N GLU A 62 4.54 -2.50 -5.49
CA GLU A 62 4.81 -1.07 -5.53
C GLU A 62 3.55 -0.29 -5.89
N ALA A 63 2.73 -0.81 -6.80
CA ALA A 63 1.49 -0.14 -7.15
C ALA A 63 0.53 -0.12 -5.97
N MET A 64 0.44 -1.24 -5.24
CA MET A 64 -0.45 -1.30 -4.09
C MET A 64 0.01 -0.37 -2.97
N ILE A 65 1.32 -0.30 -2.73
CA ILE A 65 1.84 0.60 -1.71
C ILE A 65 1.53 2.05 -2.09
N ALA A 66 1.77 2.40 -3.35
CA ALA A 66 1.51 3.77 -3.79
C ALA A 66 0.05 4.14 -3.61
N ASP A 67 -0.85 3.21 -3.94
CA ASP A 67 -2.28 3.46 -3.79
C ASP A 67 -2.66 3.63 -2.34
N MET A 68 -2.15 2.76 -1.48
CA MET A 68 -2.47 2.84 -0.06
C MET A 68 -1.92 4.10 0.57
N GLU A 69 -0.70 4.49 0.19
CA GLU A 69 -0.12 5.71 0.74
C GLU A 69 -0.84 6.94 0.25
N ASP A 70 -1.33 6.91 -0.98
CA ASP A 70 -2.13 8.00 -1.48
C ASP A 70 -3.41 8.13 -0.66
N GLN A 71 -4.09 7.02 -0.41
CA GLN A 71 -5.30 7.04 0.40
C GLN A 71 -5.02 7.53 1.82
N LEU A 72 -3.92 7.05 2.41
CA LEU A 72 -3.56 7.48 3.76
C LEU A 72 -3.26 8.96 3.82
N SER A 73 -2.62 9.48 2.80
CA SER A 73 -2.28 10.91 2.77
C SER A 73 -3.52 11.80 2.68
N ARG A 74 -4.62 11.24 2.14
CA ARG A 74 -5.86 11.98 2.02
C ARG A 74 -6.89 11.58 3.06
N ALA A 75 -6.51 10.71 3.99
CA ALA A 75 -7.46 10.18 4.95
C ALA A 75 -7.97 11.26 5.89
N LEU A 76 -9.26 11.20 6.14
CA LEU A 76 -9.90 12.01 7.15
C LEU A 76 -10.54 11.03 8.12
N VAL A 77 -9.90 10.86 9.26
CA VAL A 77 -10.38 9.88 10.23
C VAL A 77 -11.61 10.43 10.93
N ILE A 78 -12.67 9.63 10.92
CA ILE A 78 -13.94 10.02 11.49
C ILE A 78 -14.21 9.19 12.71
N ASP A 79 -14.50 9.87 13.82
CA ASP A 79 -14.86 9.22 15.06
C ASP A 79 -16.38 9.17 15.13
N PRO A 80 -16.96 7.98 15.11
CA PRO A 80 -18.43 7.89 15.17
C PRO A 80 -19.04 8.56 16.36
N ILE A 81 -18.33 8.60 17.48
CA ILE A 81 -18.86 9.24 18.68
C ILE A 81 -19.00 10.73 18.47
N THR A 82 -18.03 11.34 17.83
CA THR A 82 -18.13 12.78 17.58
C THR A 82 -19.19 13.10 16.54
N LEU A 83 -19.47 12.15 15.66
CA LEU A 83 -20.50 12.38 14.66
C LEU A 83 -21.90 12.41 15.28
N THR A 84 -22.11 11.68 16.34
CA THR A 84 -23.42 11.65 16.98
C THR A 84 -23.65 12.82 17.88
N GLY A 85 -22.68 13.50 18.21
CA GLY A 85 -22.81 14.49 19.15
C GLY A 85 -23.30 15.75 18.72
N ASP A 86 -23.73 16.17 19.24
CA ASP A 86 -23.97 17.09 19.06
C ASP A 86 -23.09 18.01 19.25
N LYS A 87 -22.69 17.98 19.21
CA LYS A 87 -21.93 18.59 19.29
C LYS A 87 -21.38 19.19 18.82
N VAL A 88 -21.52 19.28 18.83
CA VAL A 88 -20.88 19.85 18.59
C VAL A 88 -20.76 20.99 18.60
N VAL A 89 -20.59 21.22 18.79
CA VAL A 89 -20.57 22.31 18.83
C VAL A 89 -19.72 23.09 18.82
N PHE A 90 -19.62 23.70 18.60
CA PHE A 90 -18.72 24.61 18.61
C PHE A 90 -19.05 25.91 18.41
#